data_6e767a16bca8c7fea175811eaddcf54d
#
_entry.id   6e767a16bca8c7fea175811eaddcf54d
#
_cell.length_a   1.000
_cell.length_b   1.000
_cell.length_c   1.000
_cell.angle_alpha   90.00
_cell.angle_beta   90.00
_cell.angle_gamma   90.00
#
_symmetry.space_group_name_H-M   'P 1'
#
loop_
_entity.id
_entity.type
_entity.pdbx_description
1 polymer ?
#
loop_
_entity_poly.entity_id
_entity_poly.type
_entity_poly.pdbx_seq_one_letter_code
_entity_poly.pdbx_strand_id
1 'polypeptide(L)'
;MSNTILLGFGLLVTCSGQSSPKVYDIGSRLEPFVDDWLIEKMDGVQLQLHHPTPSEVAIVFDKSWEGNTCTYVIVFQDDDLFRMYYRGSHYDFATKKSLHELTCYAESKDGINWTKPELNLFEFDRSTRNNIVWRGELECHNFSPFKDSNPCCQPEARYKALGGGQEGLFAFQSSDGINWSLMQPDPVITK
;
A
#
# COMPACT_ATOMS: atom_id res chain seq x y z
N MET A 1 56.10 0.76 73.20
CA MET A 1 56.32 0.99 71.79
C MET A 1 55.08 0.48 71.10
N SER A 2 54.17 1.39 70.73
CA SER A 2 52.84 1.02 70.12
C SER A 2 52.91 1.42 68.68
N ASN A 3 52.80 0.45 67.75
CA ASN A 3 52.76 0.66 66.32
C ASN A 3 51.30 0.79 65.90
N THR A 4 50.88 2.00 65.46
CA THR A 4 49.55 2.25 64.83
C THR A 4 49.67 2.11 63.33
N ILE A 5 48.99 1.10 62.76
CA ILE A 5 48.86 0.90 61.32
C ILE A 5 47.62 1.71 60.84
N LEU A 6 47.87 2.68 59.98
CA LEU A 6 46.80 3.45 59.26
C LEU A 6 46.49 2.69 58.02
N LEU A 7 45.24 2.14 57.93
CA LEU A 7 44.65 1.57 56.72
C LEU A 7 43.95 2.72 55.91
N GLY A 8 44.55 3.09 54.79
CA GLY A 8 43.95 4.01 53.85
C GLY A 8 42.88 3.32 53.00
N PHE A 9 41.64 3.72 53.14
CA PHE A 9 40.51 3.33 52.23
C PHE A 9 40.61 4.18 50.97
N GLY A 10 41.03 3.60 49.86
CA GLY A 10 40.96 4.20 48.55
C GLY A 10 39.54 4.10 48.01
N LEU A 11 38.86 5.23 47.84
CA LEU A 11 37.58 5.30 47.16
C LEU A 11 37.82 5.17 45.63
N LEU A 12 37.47 4.02 45.05
CA LEU A 12 37.38 3.84 43.60
C LEU A 12 36.12 4.53 43.12
N VAL A 13 36.27 5.73 42.55
CA VAL A 13 35.19 6.38 41.78
C VAL A 13 35.16 5.72 40.40
N THR A 14 34.20 4.83 40.19
CA THR A 14 33.90 4.31 38.86
C THR A 14 33.08 5.40 38.12
N CYS A 15 33.73 6.15 37.23
CA CYS A 15 33.04 6.93 36.23
C CYS A 15 32.30 5.98 35.28
N SER A 16 31.01 5.75 35.53
CA SER A 16 30.10 5.21 34.52
C SER A 16 29.95 6.26 33.41
N GLY A 17 30.65 6.06 32.31
CA GLY A 17 30.45 6.87 31.12
C GLY A 17 29.03 6.68 30.62
N GLN A 18 28.13 7.65 30.90
CA GLN A 18 26.86 7.74 30.21
C GLN A 18 27.17 8.06 28.74
N SER A 19 26.96 7.10 27.85
CA SER A 19 26.92 7.41 26.42
C SER A 19 25.82 8.41 26.17
N SER A 20 26.15 9.55 25.59
CA SER A 20 25.14 10.51 25.13
C SER A 20 24.15 9.78 24.23
N PRO A 21 22.83 10.06 24.36
CA PRO A 21 21.84 9.46 23.48
C PRO A 21 22.20 9.76 22.02
N LYS A 22 22.12 8.75 21.17
CA LYS A 22 22.44 8.89 19.76
C LYS A 22 21.28 9.64 19.09
N VAL A 23 21.55 10.84 18.64
CA VAL A 23 20.61 11.62 17.83
C VAL A 23 20.63 11.09 16.39
N TYR A 24 19.47 10.76 15.86
CA TYR A 24 19.30 10.32 14.46
C TYR A 24 18.81 11.49 13.63
N ASP A 25 19.52 11.81 12.55
CA ASP A 25 19.07 12.78 11.57
C ASP A 25 18.07 12.09 10.61
N ILE A 26 16.81 12.44 10.71
CA ILE A 26 15.75 11.95 9.83
C ILE A 26 15.57 12.84 8.58
N GLY A 27 16.23 13.99 8.51
CA GLY A 27 16.12 14.93 7.40
C GLY A 27 14.66 15.40 7.20
N SER A 28 14.15 15.28 5.98
CA SER A 28 12.76 15.63 5.62
C SER A 28 11.81 14.42 5.55
N ARG A 29 12.23 13.25 6.03
CA ARG A 29 11.38 12.06 6.04
C ARG A 29 10.23 12.24 7.03
N LEU A 30 9.06 11.73 6.65
CA LEU A 30 7.92 11.58 7.55
C LEU A 30 8.07 10.26 8.31
N GLU A 31 8.21 10.35 9.63
CA GLU A 31 8.36 9.17 10.49
C GLU A 31 7.08 9.04 11.35
N PRO A 32 6.33 7.93 11.22
CA PRO A 32 5.18 7.68 12.07
C PRO A 32 5.64 7.31 13.48
N PHE A 33 5.04 7.89 14.51
CA PHE A 33 5.29 7.55 15.89
C PHE A 33 4.54 6.26 16.28
N VAL A 34 5.06 5.12 15.80
CA VAL A 34 4.49 3.78 16.09
C VAL A 34 5.04 3.19 17.38
N ASP A 35 6.20 3.68 17.82
CA ASP A 35 6.89 3.34 19.07
C ASP A 35 7.67 4.55 19.60
N ASP A 36 8.44 4.37 20.65
CA ASP A 36 9.25 5.40 21.32
C ASP A 36 10.71 5.45 20.85
N TRP A 37 11.12 4.67 19.85
CA TRP A 37 12.52 4.53 19.45
C TRP A 37 13.19 5.84 19.00
N LEU A 38 12.43 6.75 18.37
CA LEU A 38 12.91 8.08 17.94
C LEU A 38 12.62 9.17 18.99
N ILE A 39 12.09 8.82 20.15
CA ILE A 39 11.66 9.78 21.18
C ILE A 39 12.61 9.70 22.36
N GLU A 40 13.36 10.78 22.60
CA GLU A 40 14.25 10.84 23.76
C GLU A 40 13.47 11.00 25.08
N LYS A 41 12.42 11.82 25.07
CA LYS A 41 11.60 12.11 26.25
C LYS A 41 10.19 12.53 25.87
N MET A 42 9.22 12.06 26.60
CA MET A 42 7.84 12.56 26.57
C MET A 42 7.53 13.26 27.88
N ASP A 43 6.95 14.45 27.82
CA ASP A 43 6.56 15.24 28.99
C ASP A 43 5.16 15.83 28.77
N GLY A 44 4.19 15.40 29.57
CA GLY A 44 2.78 15.79 29.43
C GLY A 44 2.07 15.22 28.21
N VAL A 45 2.69 14.27 27.48
CA VAL A 45 2.13 13.59 26.30
C VAL A 45 2.32 12.08 26.41
N GLN A 46 1.52 11.33 25.68
CA GLN A 46 1.64 9.87 25.56
C GLN A 46 1.26 9.39 24.16
N LEU A 47 1.85 8.29 23.72
CA LEU A 47 1.40 7.60 22.51
C LEU A 47 0.05 6.93 22.81
N GLN A 48 -0.94 7.18 21.95
CA GLN A 48 -2.26 6.59 22.09
C GLN A 48 -2.76 6.08 20.73
N LEU A 49 -3.09 4.80 20.66
CA LEU A 49 -3.77 4.24 19.52
C LEU A 49 -5.24 4.68 19.54
N HIS A 50 -5.64 5.44 18.53
CA HIS A 50 -7.02 5.85 18.36
C HIS A 50 -7.83 4.74 17.68
N HIS A 51 -9.00 4.45 18.22
CA HIS A 51 -9.93 3.52 17.57
C HIS A 51 -10.60 4.24 16.38
N PRO A 52 -10.67 3.58 15.20
CA PRO A 52 -11.38 4.15 14.07
C PRO A 52 -12.88 4.26 14.37
N THR A 53 -13.47 5.35 13.97
CA THR A 53 -14.94 5.55 14.04
C THR A 53 -15.50 5.31 12.64
N PRO A 54 -16.47 4.37 12.47
CA PRO A 54 -17.15 4.19 11.20
C PRO A 54 -17.80 5.51 10.74
N SER A 55 -17.62 5.85 9.47
CA SER A 55 -18.21 6.99 8.82
C SER A 55 -19.24 6.51 7.77
N GLU A 56 -19.49 7.32 6.76
CA GLU A 56 -20.39 6.96 5.67
C GLU A 56 -19.86 5.82 4.80
N VAL A 57 -20.76 5.15 4.07
CA VAL A 57 -20.40 4.19 3.04
C VAL A 57 -19.99 4.93 1.78
N ALA A 58 -18.69 4.96 1.49
CA ALA A 58 -18.13 5.69 0.37
C ALA A 58 -18.43 5.02 -0.99
N ILE A 59 -18.38 3.69 -1.06
CA ILE A 59 -18.67 2.92 -2.28
C ILE A 59 -19.26 1.55 -1.93
N VAL A 60 -20.14 1.05 -2.81
CA VAL A 60 -20.70 -0.31 -2.71
C VAL A 60 -20.26 -1.10 -3.94
N PHE A 61 -19.72 -2.28 -3.73
CA PHE A 61 -19.35 -3.22 -4.80
C PHE A 61 -20.53 -4.17 -5.06
N ASP A 62 -21.42 -3.79 -5.98
CA ASP A 62 -22.73 -4.44 -6.23
C ASP A 62 -22.94 -4.91 -7.66
N LYS A 63 -21.94 -4.77 -8.53
CA LYS A 63 -22.03 -5.16 -9.94
C LYS A 63 -21.70 -6.64 -10.12
N SER A 64 -22.29 -7.27 -11.14
CA SER A 64 -22.07 -8.71 -11.41
C SER A 64 -20.60 -9.08 -11.63
N TRP A 65 -19.84 -8.19 -12.27
CA TRP A 65 -18.39 -8.40 -12.47
C TRP A 65 -17.54 -8.19 -11.23
N GLU A 66 -18.05 -7.51 -10.20
CA GLU A 66 -17.37 -7.34 -8.92
C GLU A 66 -17.43 -8.63 -8.08
N GLY A 67 -18.47 -9.44 -8.28
CA GLY A 67 -18.61 -10.75 -7.66
C GLY A 67 -18.82 -10.70 -6.15
N ASN A 68 -18.52 -11.84 -5.48
CA ASN A 68 -18.75 -12.03 -4.05
C ASN A 68 -17.48 -11.95 -3.20
N THR A 69 -16.31 -11.79 -3.82
CA THR A 69 -15.00 -11.71 -3.14
C THR A 69 -14.22 -10.48 -3.60
N CYS A 70 -14.92 -9.37 -3.85
CA CYS A 70 -14.30 -8.08 -4.17
C CYS A 70 -13.42 -7.60 -3.02
N THR A 71 -12.16 -7.24 -3.33
CA THR A 71 -11.13 -6.87 -2.33
C THR A 71 -9.91 -6.22 -2.97
N TYR A 72 -8.79 -6.09 -2.22
CA TYR A 72 -7.53 -5.51 -2.66
C TYR A 72 -7.69 -4.11 -3.26
N VAL A 73 -8.31 -3.24 -2.47
CA VAL A 73 -8.55 -1.84 -2.84
C VAL A 73 -7.29 -1.03 -2.68
N ILE A 74 -6.87 -0.36 -3.76
CA ILE A 74 -5.76 0.59 -3.77
C ILE A 74 -6.30 1.94 -4.18
N VAL A 75 -5.99 2.97 -3.38
CA VAL A 75 -6.39 4.35 -3.65
C VAL A 75 -5.16 5.24 -3.62
N PHE A 76 -5.05 6.12 -4.60
CA PHE A 76 -4.08 7.21 -4.57
C PHE A 76 -4.65 8.48 -5.20
N GLN A 77 -4.13 9.61 -4.78
CA GLN A 77 -4.45 10.90 -5.36
C GLN A 77 -3.61 11.13 -6.62
N ASP A 78 -4.26 11.57 -7.67
CA ASP A 78 -3.68 11.89 -8.97
C ASP A 78 -4.15 13.29 -9.38
N ASP A 79 -3.37 14.30 -9.01
CA ASP A 79 -3.71 15.72 -9.13
C ASP A 79 -5.06 16.03 -8.42
N ASP A 80 -6.11 16.38 -9.16
CA ASP A 80 -7.44 16.71 -8.64
C ASP A 80 -8.38 15.50 -8.54
N LEU A 81 -7.87 14.30 -8.80
CA LEU A 81 -8.66 13.08 -8.85
C LEU A 81 -8.10 12.05 -7.87
N PHE A 82 -8.96 11.37 -7.14
CA PHE A 82 -8.62 10.14 -6.45
C PHE A 82 -8.97 8.96 -7.35
N ARG A 83 -8.01 8.07 -7.54
CA ARG A 83 -8.16 6.84 -8.32
C ARG A 83 -8.23 5.65 -7.38
N MET A 84 -9.17 4.76 -7.64
CA MET A 84 -9.33 3.51 -6.92
C MET A 84 -9.24 2.36 -7.92
N TYR A 85 -8.41 1.38 -7.58
CA TYR A 85 -8.36 0.10 -8.29
C TYR A 85 -8.67 -1.00 -7.29
N TYR A 86 -9.44 -1.97 -7.74
CA TYR A 86 -9.86 -3.06 -6.86
C TYR A 86 -10.11 -4.34 -7.66
N ARG A 87 -10.00 -5.46 -6.98
CA ARG A 87 -10.25 -6.76 -7.58
C ARG A 87 -11.74 -7.07 -7.57
N GLY A 88 -12.35 -7.25 -8.74
CA GLY A 88 -13.64 -7.88 -8.92
C GLY A 88 -13.44 -9.37 -9.09
N SER A 89 -14.02 -10.18 -8.22
CA SER A 89 -13.79 -11.62 -8.20
C SER A 89 -15.00 -12.37 -7.67
N HIS A 90 -15.29 -13.50 -8.30
CA HIS A 90 -16.33 -14.40 -7.85
C HIS A 90 -15.76 -15.77 -7.55
N TYR A 91 -15.96 -16.23 -6.33
CA TYR A 91 -15.54 -17.54 -5.86
C TYR A 91 -16.74 -18.43 -5.57
N ASP A 92 -16.77 -19.59 -6.20
CA ASP A 92 -17.78 -20.61 -5.91
C ASP A 92 -17.30 -21.49 -4.74
N PHE A 93 -17.90 -21.29 -3.57
CA PHE A 93 -17.55 -22.01 -2.36
C PHE A 93 -17.94 -23.50 -2.42
N ALA A 94 -18.89 -23.88 -3.25
CA ALA A 94 -19.32 -25.27 -3.40
C ALA A 94 -18.29 -26.08 -4.21
N THR A 95 -17.84 -25.53 -5.33
CA THR A 95 -16.83 -26.15 -6.20
C THR A 95 -15.40 -25.80 -5.82
N LYS A 96 -15.19 -24.83 -4.93
CA LYS A 96 -13.91 -24.27 -4.51
C LYS A 96 -13.10 -23.70 -5.68
N LYS A 97 -13.77 -23.03 -6.63
CA LYS A 97 -13.15 -22.46 -7.83
C LYS A 97 -13.43 -20.96 -7.93
N SER A 98 -12.44 -20.22 -8.42
CA SER A 98 -12.66 -18.87 -8.91
C SER A 98 -13.34 -18.95 -10.28
N LEU A 99 -14.43 -18.21 -10.47
CA LEU A 99 -15.14 -18.12 -11.74
C LEU A 99 -14.59 -17.00 -12.63
N HIS A 100 -14.16 -15.92 -12.00
CA HIS A 100 -13.43 -14.85 -12.66
C HIS A 100 -12.63 -14.03 -11.64
N GLU A 101 -11.60 -13.36 -12.14
CA GLU A 101 -10.83 -12.34 -11.44
C GLU A 101 -10.50 -11.21 -12.42
N LEU A 102 -10.83 -9.98 -12.03
CA LEU A 102 -10.76 -8.79 -12.86
C LEU A 102 -10.18 -7.64 -12.05
N THR A 103 -9.56 -6.68 -12.73
CA THR A 103 -9.21 -5.39 -12.11
C THR A 103 -10.25 -4.36 -12.53
N CYS A 104 -10.90 -3.75 -11.56
CA CYS A 104 -11.91 -2.72 -11.72
C CYS A 104 -11.36 -1.35 -11.30
N TYR A 105 -12.01 -0.28 -11.75
CA TYR A 105 -11.63 1.10 -11.51
C TYR A 105 -12.81 1.91 -10.99
N ALA A 106 -12.53 2.84 -10.07
CA ALA A 106 -13.43 3.90 -9.68
C ALA A 106 -12.65 5.19 -9.47
N GLU A 107 -13.34 6.32 -9.52
CA GLU A 107 -12.74 7.64 -9.35
C GLU A 107 -13.60 8.54 -8.46
N SER A 108 -12.93 9.50 -7.80
CA SER A 108 -13.58 10.48 -6.94
C SER A 108 -12.84 11.81 -6.97
N LYS A 109 -13.54 12.92 -6.78
CA LYS A 109 -12.94 14.24 -6.63
C LYS A 109 -12.65 14.62 -5.17
N ASP A 110 -13.26 13.91 -4.23
CA ASP A 110 -13.18 14.22 -2.80
C ASP A 110 -12.72 13.04 -1.92
N GLY A 111 -12.51 11.85 -2.52
CA GLY A 111 -12.15 10.63 -1.82
C GLY A 111 -13.31 9.96 -1.07
N ILE A 112 -14.51 10.53 -1.12
CA ILE A 112 -15.69 10.07 -0.41
C ILE A 112 -16.78 9.61 -1.40
N ASN A 113 -17.09 10.45 -2.37
CA ASN A 113 -18.11 10.18 -3.38
C ASN A 113 -17.47 9.55 -4.62
N TRP A 114 -17.60 8.23 -4.75
CA TRP A 114 -16.96 7.45 -5.81
C TRP A 114 -17.93 7.17 -6.96
N THR A 115 -17.40 7.24 -8.17
CA THR A 115 -18.10 6.85 -9.41
C THR A 115 -17.37 5.69 -10.08
N LYS A 116 -18.14 4.81 -10.72
CA LYS A 116 -17.64 3.70 -11.53
C LYS A 116 -17.93 4.04 -12.99
N PRO A 117 -16.98 4.60 -13.75
CA PRO A 117 -17.22 5.01 -15.13
C PRO A 117 -17.44 3.80 -16.06
N GLU A 118 -18.27 3.96 -17.09
CA GLU A 118 -18.39 2.99 -18.17
C GLU A 118 -17.20 3.16 -19.13
N LEU A 119 -16.18 2.31 -18.98
CA LEU A 119 -14.94 2.43 -19.75
C LEU A 119 -14.98 1.77 -21.12
N ASN A 120 -15.87 0.80 -21.31
CA ASN A 120 -16.06 0.05 -22.56
C ASN A 120 -14.79 -0.68 -23.08
N LEU A 121 -13.89 -1.09 -22.19
CA LEU A 121 -12.62 -1.73 -22.55
C LEU A 121 -12.75 -3.25 -22.66
N PHE A 122 -13.51 -3.87 -21.76
CA PHE A 122 -13.61 -5.32 -21.67
C PHE A 122 -15.08 -5.76 -21.64
N GLU A 123 -15.37 -6.86 -22.33
CA GLU A 123 -16.71 -7.46 -22.30
C GLU A 123 -16.89 -8.32 -21.05
N PHE A 124 -18.02 -8.17 -20.35
CA PHE A 124 -18.50 -9.05 -19.30
C PHE A 124 -20.01 -9.27 -19.50
N ASP A 125 -20.46 -10.52 -19.50
CA ASP A 125 -21.86 -10.89 -19.72
C ASP A 125 -22.51 -10.23 -20.96
N ARG A 126 -21.77 -10.20 -22.08
CA ARG A 126 -22.19 -9.61 -23.37
C ARG A 126 -22.35 -8.09 -23.35
N SER A 127 -21.75 -7.39 -22.38
CA SER A 127 -21.78 -5.95 -22.27
C SER A 127 -20.40 -5.39 -21.97
N THR A 128 -20.03 -4.29 -22.60
CA THR A 128 -18.82 -3.52 -22.29
C THR A 128 -19.09 -2.35 -21.33
N ARG A 129 -20.36 -2.16 -20.92
CA ARG A 129 -20.78 -1.09 -20.00
C ARG A 129 -20.37 -1.41 -18.57
N ASN A 130 -19.07 -1.37 -18.34
CA ASN A 130 -18.45 -1.69 -17.04
C ASN A 130 -17.20 -0.84 -16.83
N ASN A 131 -16.63 -0.94 -15.64
CA ASN A 131 -15.42 -0.23 -15.20
C ASN A 131 -14.19 -1.15 -15.09
N ILE A 132 -14.13 -2.21 -15.89
CA ILE A 132 -13.01 -3.14 -15.91
C ILE A 132 -11.85 -2.50 -16.67
N VAL A 133 -10.66 -2.45 -16.06
CA VAL A 133 -9.43 -1.92 -16.66
C VAL A 133 -8.42 -2.99 -17.02
N TRP A 134 -8.56 -4.19 -16.48
CA TRP A 134 -7.76 -5.34 -16.86
C TRP A 134 -8.51 -6.66 -16.64
N ARG A 135 -8.27 -7.59 -17.55
CA ARG A 135 -8.82 -8.95 -17.52
C ARG A 135 -7.74 -9.94 -18.01
N GLY A 136 -7.25 -10.77 -17.12
CA GLY A 136 -6.28 -11.82 -17.42
C GLY A 136 -6.29 -12.83 -16.29
N GLU A 137 -6.18 -14.11 -16.58
CA GLU A 137 -6.34 -15.17 -15.57
C GLU A 137 -5.22 -15.18 -14.52
N LEU A 138 -4.00 -14.79 -14.90
CA LEU A 138 -2.83 -14.83 -14.01
C LEU A 138 -2.43 -13.45 -13.51
N GLU A 139 -2.60 -12.43 -14.34
CA GLU A 139 -2.05 -11.09 -14.12
C GLU A 139 -2.96 -10.20 -13.27
N CYS A 140 -4.27 -10.48 -13.17
CA CYS A 140 -5.21 -9.67 -12.37
C CYS A 140 -4.97 -9.78 -10.86
N HIS A 141 -4.34 -10.86 -10.40
CA HIS A 141 -4.19 -11.11 -8.98
C HIS A 141 -3.29 -10.06 -8.34
N ASN A 142 -3.82 -9.40 -7.30
CA ASN A 142 -3.10 -8.36 -6.54
C ASN A 142 -2.54 -7.22 -7.39
N PHE A 143 -3.30 -6.78 -8.40
CA PHE A 143 -2.92 -5.65 -9.24
C PHE A 143 -2.69 -4.39 -8.39
N SER A 144 -1.45 -3.89 -8.39
CA SER A 144 -0.97 -2.83 -7.49
C SER A 144 -0.43 -1.64 -8.29
N PRO A 145 -1.30 -0.71 -8.72
CA PRO A 145 -0.91 0.44 -9.53
C PRO A 145 -0.40 1.61 -8.70
N PHE A 146 0.44 2.42 -9.34
CA PHE A 146 0.90 3.71 -8.83
C PHE A 146 1.22 4.67 -9.99
N LYS A 147 1.22 5.98 -9.69
CA LYS A 147 1.75 7.01 -10.59
C LYS A 147 3.24 7.16 -10.34
N ASP A 148 4.06 7.01 -11.37
CA ASP A 148 5.51 7.20 -11.26
C ASP A 148 5.84 8.69 -11.21
N SER A 149 6.43 9.11 -10.09
CA SER A 149 6.86 10.50 -9.86
C SER A 149 8.26 10.80 -10.38
N ASN A 150 8.96 9.83 -10.99
CA ASN A 150 10.27 10.05 -11.56
C ASN A 150 10.17 11.03 -12.74
N PRO A 151 10.88 12.17 -12.70
CA PRO A 151 10.83 13.17 -13.78
C PRO A 151 11.34 12.64 -15.12
N CYS A 152 12.13 11.56 -15.13
CA CYS A 152 12.61 10.89 -16.34
C CYS A 152 11.69 9.75 -16.80
N CYS A 153 10.53 9.58 -16.18
CA CYS A 153 9.57 8.55 -16.58
C CYS A 153 9.05 8.82 -17.99
N GLN A 154 9.01 7.78 -18.82
CA GLN A 154 8.43 7.88 -20.16
C GLN A 154 6.92 8.11 -20.06
N PRO A 155 6.33 8.97 -20.91
CA PRO A 155 4.90 9.29 -20.88
C PRO A 155 3.98 8.05 -20.97
N GLU A 156 4.38 7.06 -21.76
CA GLU A 156 3.64 5.79 -21.97
C GLU A 156 3.58 4.94 -20.70
N ALA A 157 4.56 5.10 -19.80
CA ALA A 157 4.71 4.38 -18.55
C ALA A 157 4.54 5.28 -17.33
N ARG A 158 3.77 6.36 -17.46
CA ARG A 158 3.47 7.30 -16.37
C ARG A 158 2.80 6.62 -15.18
N TYR A 159 1.97 5.63 -15.46
CA TYR A 159 1.42 4.73 -14.46
C TYR A 159 2.02 3.36 -14.66
N LYS A 160 2.35 2.73 -13.55
CA LYS A 160 2.92 1.39 -13.50
C LYS A 160 2.17 0.53 -12.51
N ALA A 161 2.18 -0.77 -12.72
CA ALA A 161 1.62 -1.71 -11.76
C ALA A 161 2.43 -2.99 -11.73
N LEU A 162 2.32 -3.71 -10.63
CA LEU A 162 2.63 -5.14 -10.54
C LEU A 162 1.33 -5.90 -10.30
N GLY A 163 1.21 -7.07 -10.88
CA GLY A 163 0.11 -8.00 -10.65
C GLY A 163 0.56 -9.42 -10.89
N GLY A 164 -0.16 -10.39 -10.36
CA GLY A 164 0.18 -11.80 -10.51
C GLY A 164 0.22 -12.54 -9.19
N GLY A 165 0.62 -13.80 -9.20
CA GLY A 165 0.56 -14.67 -8.05
C GLY A 165 1.63 -15.78 -8.07
N GLN A 166 1.17 -17.02 -8.18
CA GLN A 166 2.09 -18.20 -8.08
C GLN A 166 3.10 -18.29 -9.22
N GLU A 167 2.75 -17.84 -10.42
CA GLU A 167 3.61 -17.85 -11.61
C GLU A 167 4.66 -16.75 -11.60
N GLY A 168 4.51 -15.75 -10.72
CA GLY A 168 5.36 -14.60 -10.62
C GLY A 168 4.59 -13.28 -10.68
N LEU A 169 5.32 -12.15 -10.72
CA LEU A 169 4.72 -10.83 -10.86
C LEU A 169 4.99 -10.26 -12.24
N PHE A 170 3.93 -9.85 -12.90
CA PHE A 170 3.94 -9.17 -14.19
C PHE A 170 4.01 -7.65 -13.98
N ALA A 171 4.74 -6.96 -14.86
CA ALA A 171 4.81 -5.51 -14.85
C ALA A 171 3.90 -4.92 -15.92
N PHE A 172 3.17 -3.88 -15.53
CA PHE A 172 2.22 -3.16 -16.38
C PHE A 172 2.64 -1.71 -16.52
N GLN A 173 2.24 -1.11 -17.63
CA GLN A 173 2.36 0.31 -17.89
C GLN A 173 1.07 0.89 -18.46
N SER A 174 0.89 2.18 -18.24
CA SER A 174 -0.20 2.96 -18.81
C SER A 174 0.19 4.44 -18.88
N SER A 175 -0.28 5.15 -19.89
CA SER A 175 -0.10 6.61 -20.00
C SER A 175 -1.16 7.39 -19.24
N ASP A 176 -2.34 6.78 -18.99
CA ASP A 176 -3.53 7.45 -18.46
C ASP A 176 -4.11 6.80 -17.19
N GLY A 177 -3.58 5.62 -16.80
CA GLY A 177 -4.08 4.85 -15.66
C GLY A 177 -5.35 4.05 -15.94
N ILE A 178 -5.85 4.06 -17.18
CA ILE A 178 -7.07 3.37 -17.61
C ILE A 178 -6.75 2.28 -18.63
N ASN A 179 -5.98 2.65 -19.65
CA ASN A 179 -5.54 1.74 -20.70
C ASN A 179 -4.20 1.12 -20.32
N TRP A 180 -4.22 -0.12 -19.91
CA TRP A 180 -3.05 -0.85 -19.42
C TRP A 180 -2.51 -1.83 -20.47
N SER A 181 -1.20 -2.04 -20.44
CA SER A 181 -0.52 -3.08 -21.21
C SER A 181 0.59 -3.71 -20.37
N LEU A 182 0.91 -4.95 -20.65
CA LEU A 182 2.12 -5.58 -20.10
C LEU A 182 3.36 -4.90 -20.66
N MET A 183 4.35 -4.65 -19.80
CA MET A 183 5.67 -4.14 -20.22
C MET A 183 6.46 -5.23 -20.96
N GLN A 184 6.24 -6.50 -20.62
CA GLN A 184 6.77 -7.69 -21.29
C GLN A 184 5.84 -8.89 -21.03
N PRO A 185 5.86 -9.92 -21.90
CA PRO A 185 4.95 -11.07 -21.78
C PRO A 185 5.27 -11.96 -20.57
N ASP A 186 6.52 -12.00 -20.12
CA ASP A 186 6.97 -12.83 -19.01
C ASP A 186 6.97 -12.08 -17.68
N PRO A 187 6.83 -12.78 -16.53
CA PRO A 187 6.96 -12.17 -15.22
C PRO A 187 8.31 -11.47 -15.04
N VAL A 188 8.31 -10.30 -14.40
CA VAL A 188 9.54 -9.54 -14.05
C VAL A 188 10.15 -10.01 -12.74
N ILE A 189 9.36 -10.67 -11.90
CA ILE A 189 9.79 -11.29 -10.65
C ILE A 189 9.27 -12.73 -10.65
N THR A 190 10.17 -13.67 -10.57
CA THR A 190 9.88 -15.11 -10.46
C THR A 190 10.38 -15.63 -9.11
N LYS A 191 9.88 -16.81 -8.72
CA LYS A 191 10.37 -17.51 -7.52
C LYS A 191 11.75 -18.12 -7.76
#